data_9494fc29faadd160172214fcfe933e0d
#
_entry.id   9494fc29faadd160172214fcfe933e0d
#
_cell.length_a   1.000
_cell.length_b   1.000
_cell.length_c   1.000
_cell.angle_alpha   90.00
_cell.angle_beta   90.00
_cell.angle_gamma   90.00
#
_symmetry.space_group_name_H-M   'P 1'
#
loop_
_entity.id
_entity.type
_entity.pdbx_description
1 polymer ?
#
loop_
_entity_poly.entity_id
_entity_poly.type
_entity_poly.pdbx_seq_one_letter_code
_entity_poly.pdbx_strand_id
1 'polypeptide(L)'
;YGDERTLTIGRCAVLTRDHNGRRACHYCGPCERGCRTGSYFSSLSATLPAARATGLMTLRPNSVVHSLGYRDGKISSVKVIDRESHEALEFKGRVVFLGASTIESTRILLNSTSPDFPNGIANSSGTLGHYLMDHTMGHGAGGDVPGFEDQANQVRRINGIYLPRFRNVTSKHP
;
A
#
# COMPACT_ATOMS: atom_id res chain seq x y z
N TYR A 1 -17.41 21.25 21.12
CA TYR A 1 -17.91 21.53 19.77
C TYR A 1 -19.33 21.00 19.74
N GLY A 2 -20.32 21.82 19.43
CA GLY A 2 -21.72 21.52 19.60
C GLY A 2 -22.21 20.21 18.99
N ASP A 3 -23.39 19.78 19.35
CA ASP A 3 -23.99 18.44 19.19
C ASP A 3 -24.05 17.86 17.75
N GLU A 4 -23.55 18.59 16.76
CA GLU A 4 -23.69 18.23 15.34
C GLU A 4 -22.44 17.56 14.73
N ARG A 5 -21.33 17.46 15.46
CA ARG A 5 -20.07 16.91 14.92
C ARG A 5 -19.58 15.73 15.74
N THR A 6 -19.40 14.61 15.08
CA THR A 6 -18.88 13.40 15.72
C THR A 6 -17.38 13.28 15.47
N LEU A 7 -16.60 13.26 16.52
CA LEU A 7 -15.21 12.78 16.46
C LEU A 7 -15.19 11.30 16.83
N THR A 8 -14.56 10.51 16.00
CA THR A 8 -14.34 9.10 16.30
C THR A 8 -12.89 8.71 15.99
N ILE A 9 -12.48 7.61 16.55
CA ILE A 9 -11.16 7.08 16.26
C ILE A 9 -11.12 6.47 14.86
N GLY A 10 -10.03 6.69 14.13
CA GLY A 10 -9.77 6.05 12.84
C GLY A 10 -9.68 4.54 12.98
N ARG A 11 -10.01 3.83 11.93
CA ARG A 11 -9.87 2.37 11.89
C ARG A 11 -8.40 1.99 11.78
N CYS A 12 -7.99 0.98 12.55
CA CYS A 12 -6.63 0.50 12.57
C CYS A 12 -6.62 -1.02 12.71
N ALA A 13 -5.88 -1.69 11.85
CA ALA A 13 -5.72 -3.14 11.90
C ALA A 13 -4.65 -3.52 12.92
N VAL A 14 -5.04 -3.59 14.19
CA VAL A 14 -4.16 -3.89 15.33
C VAL A 14 -4.73 -5.06 16.12
N LEU A 15 -3.89 -6.01 16.49
CA LEU A 15 -4.28 -7.14 17.32
C LEU A 15 -4.62 -6.67 18.74
N THR A 16 -5.77 -7.09 19.23
CA THR A 16 -6.21 -6.89 20.61
C THR A 16 -5.89 -8.09 21.52
N ARG A 17 -5.50 -9.20 20.94
CA ARG A 17 -5.06 -10.44 21.58
C ARG A 17 -3.99 -11.11 20.72
N ASP A 18 -3.22 -12.01 21.31
CA ASP A 18 -2.20 -12.77 20.57
C ASP A 18 -2.86 -13.61 19.47
N HIS A 19 -2.22 -13.66 18.31
CA HIS A 19 -2.71 -14.40 17.15
C HIS A 19 -1.57 -14.82 16.22
N ASN A 20 -1.48 -16.11 15.91
CA ASN A 20 -0.51 -16.67 14.96
C ASN A 20 0.94 -16.18 15.19
N GLY A 21 1.44 -16.28 16.42
CA GLY A 21 2.80 -15.89 16.80
C GLY A 21 3.03 -14.39 16.91
N ARG A 22 2.04 -13.55 16.62
CA ARG A 22 2.07 -12.10 16.82
C ARG A 22 1.39 -11.75 18.14
N ARG A 23 1.98 -10.85 18.90
CA ARG A 23 1.42 -10.44 20.20
C ARG A 23 0.41 -9.31 20.05
N ALA A 24 -0.45 -9.19 21.03
CA ALA A 24 -1.35 -8.04 21.17
C ALA A 24 -0.58 -6.72 21.24
N CYS A 25 -1.24 -5.63 20.90
CA CYS A 25 -0.70 -4.30 21.03
C CYS A 25 -0.42 -3.97 22.50
N HIS A 26 0.78 -3.49 22.77
CA HIS A 26 1.22 -3.04 24.10
C HIS A 26 1.33 -1.52 24.23
N TYR A 27 0.70 -0.79 23.30
CA TYR A 27 0.52 0.68 23.35
C TYR A 27 1.80 1.51 23.36
N CYS A 28 2.86 1.06 22.70
CA CYS A 28 4.15 1.77 22.68
C CYS A 28 4.20 3.03 21.81
N GLY A 29 3.20 3.30 20.99
CA GLY A 29 3.05 4.55 20.23
C GLY A 29 3.69 4.60 18.83
N PRO A 30 4.97 4.30 18.60
CA PRO A 30 5.66 4.58 17.33
C PRO A 30 5.33 3.56 16.21
N CYS A 31 4.04 3.38 15.89
CA CYS A 31 3.57 2.39 14.91
C CYS A 31 4.12 2.63 13.49
N GLU A 32 4.41 3.88 13.12
CA GLU A 32 4.96 4.25 11.80
C GLU A 32 6.39 3.78 11.59
N ARG A 33 7.12 3.57 12.69
CA ARG A 33 8.52 3.11 12.64
C ARG A 33 8.65 1.58 12.65
N GLY A 34 7.53 0.88 12.54
CA GLY A 34 7.44 -0.56 12.64
C GLY A 34 6.88 -1.04 14.00
N CYS A 35 6.24 -2.19 13.99
CA CYS A 35 5.64 -2.78 15.18
C CYS A 35 6.46 -3.98 15.64
N ARG A 36 7.13 -3.86 16.80
CA ARG A 36 7.99 -4.93 17.35
C ARG A 36 7.24 -6.23 17.64
N THR A 37 5.97 -6.13 18.01
CA THR A 37 5.13 -7.29 18.32
C THR A 37 4.41 -7.85 17.12
N GLY A 38 4.50 -7.20 15.96
CA GLY A 38 3.71 -7.55 14.77
C GLY A 38 2.21 -7.34 14.95
N SER A 39 1.79 -6.68 16.02
CA SER A 39 0.38 -6.39 16.30
C SER A 39 -0.26 -5.52 15.22
N TYR A 40 0.44 -4.49 14.77
CA TYR A 40 0.00 -3.67 13.64
C TYR A 40 0.16 -4.47 12.36
N PHE A 41 -0.92 -4.56 11.58
CA PHE A 41 -0.93 -5.35 10.36
C PHE A 41 0.02 -4.75 9.31
N SER A 42 0.82 -5.63 8.75
CA SER A 42 1.57 -5.39 7.51
C SER A 42 1.81 -6.72 6.79
N SER A 43 2.10 -6.68 5.51
CA SER A 43 2.48 -7.88 4.76
C SER A 43 3.71 -8.56 5.39
N LEU A 44 4.67 -7.78 5.90
CA LEU A 44 5.88 -8.30 6.54
C LEU A 44 5.59 -9.05 7.84
N SER A 45 4.61 -8.58 8.62
CA SER A 45 4.29 -9.18 9.92
C SER A 45 3.23 -10.28 9.85
N ALA A 46 2.41 -10.31 8.81
CA ALA A 46 1.25 -11.21 8.75
C ALA A 46 1.26 -12.15 7.54
N THR A 47 1.10 -11.61 6.32
CA THR A 47 0.82 -12.43 5.14
C THR A 47 2.06 -13.13 4.59
N LEU A 48 3.21 -12.47 4.56
CA LEU A 48 4.44 -13.08 4.04
C LEU A 48 4.95 -14.24 4.93
N PRO A 49 4.98 -14.13 6.26
CA PRO A 49 5.30 -15.26 7.11
C PRO A 49 4.35 -16.45 6.92
N ALA A 50 3.05 -16.19 6.81
CA ALA A 50 2.06 -17.23 6.57
C ALA A 50 2.25 -17.90 5.20
N ALA A 51 2.48 -17.13 4.15
CA ALA A 51 2.74 -17.65 2.81
C ALA A 51 4.05 -18.48 2.78
N ARG A 52 5.09 -18.00 3.45
CA ARG A 52 6.37 -18.74 3.55
C ARG A 52 6.20 -20.09 4.27
N ALA A 53 5.38 -20.13 5.31
CA ALA A 53 5.10 -21.35 6.07
C ALA A 53 4.42 -22.44 5.24
N THR A 54 3.77 -22.11 4.14
CA THR A 54 3.19 -23.11 3.21
C THR A 54 4.24 -23.89 2.41
N GLY A 55 5.48 -23.39 2.32
CA GLY A 55 6.51 -23.95 1.44
C GLY A 55 6.27 -23.69 -0.06
N LEU A 56 5.18 -23.00 -0.42
CA LEU A 56 4.78 -22.77 -1.81
C LEU A 56 5.16 -21.38 -2.33
N MET A 57 5.75 -20.53 -1.48
CA MET A 57 6.14 -19.18 -1.84
C MET A 57 7.63 -19.09 -2.11
N THR A 58 7.99 -18.51 -3.27
CA THR A 58 9.33 -18.01 -3.54
C THR A 58 9.31 -16.49 -3.47
N LEU A 59 10.00 -15.91 -2.50
CA LEU A 59 10.19 -14.46 -2.40
C LEU A 59 11.58 -14.12 -2.94
N ARG A 60 11.61 -13.25 -3.94
CA ARG A 60 12.84 -12.74 -4.52
C ARG A 60 12.94 -11.23 -4.32
N PRO A 61 13.61 -10.75 -3.28
CA PRO A 61 13.92 -9.34 -3.11
C PRO A 61 14.94 -8.87 -4.15
N ASN A 62 15.25 -7.58 -4.18
CA ASN A 62 16.24 -6.97 -5.07
C ASN A 62 15.97 -7.20 -6.57
N SER A 63 14.73 -7.48 -6.94
CA SER A 63 14.32 -7.74 -8.32
C SER A 63 13.48 -6.58 -8.83
N VAL A 64 14.09 -5.72 -9.63
CA VAL A 64 13.39 -4.57 -10.23
C VAL A 64 12.66 -5.02 -11.48
N VAL A 65 11.33 -5.08 -11.41
CA VAL A 65 10.53 -5.44 -12.58
C VAL A 65 10.66 -4.35 -13.63
N HIS A 66 11.17 -4.72 -14.80
CA HIS A 66 11.38 -3.83 -15.92
C HIS A 66 10.14 -3.79 -16.83
N SER A 67 9.69 -4.94 -17.30
CA SER A 67 8.61 -5.08 -18.27
C SER A 67 7.97 -6.46 -18.22
N LEU A 68 6.87 -6.61 -18.93
CA LEU A 68 6.15 -7.87 -19.13
C LEU A 68 6.41 -8.40 -20.55
N GLY A 69 6.60 -9.71 -20.68
CA GLY A 69 6.63 -10.39 -21.95
C GLY A 69 5.23 -10.74 -22.42
N TYR A 70 4.94 -10.53 -23.69
CA TYR A 70 3.68 -10.86 -24.32
C TYR A 70 3.89 -11.85 -25.44
N ARG A 71 3.02 -12.87 -25.52
CA ARG A 71 3.03 -13.88 -26.58
C ARG A 71 1.64 -14.50 -26.71
N ASP A 72 1.17 -14.69 -27.92
CA ASP A 72 -0.08 -15.40 -28.24
C ASP A 72 -1.30 -14.89 -27.44
N GLY A 73 -1.48 -13.60 -27.39
CA GLY A 73 -2.62 -12.97 -26.71
C GLY A 73 -2.52 -12.92 -25.19
N LYS A 74 -1.36 -13.28 -24.58
CA LYS A 74 -1.22 -13.41 -23.13
C LYS A 74 0.10 -12.83 -22.63
N ILE A 75 0.10 -12.39 -21.37
CA ILE A 75 1.35 -12.14 -20.65
C ILE A 75 2.02 -13.49 -20.40
N SER A 76 3.22 -13.65 -20.92
CA SER A 76 3.99 -14.90 -20.86
C SER A 76 5.09 -14.89 -19.82
N SER A 77 5.58 -13.72 -19.46
CA SER A 77 6.72 -13.59 -18.55
C SER A 77 6.79 -12.23 -17.87
N VAL A 78 7.64 -12.16 -16.86
CA VAL A 78 8.05 -10.94 -16.16
C VAL A 78 9.56 -10.79 -16.33
N LYS A 79 9.99 -9.68 -16.90
CA LYS A 79 11.40 -9.34 -17.06
C LYS A 79 11.84 -8.46 -15.91
N VAL A 80 12.92 -8.84 -15.25
CA VAL A 80 13.45 -8.13 -14.09
C VAL A 80 14.94 -7.84 -14.29
N ILE A 81 15.40 -6.81 -13.60
CA ILE A 81 16.83 -6.51 -13.45
C ILE A 81 17.17 -6.78 -11.99
N ASP A 82 18.13 -7.63 -11.76
CA ASP A 82 18.68 -7.86 -10.42
C ASP A 82 19.41 -6.60 -9.96
N ARG A 83 19.07 -6.10 -8.79
CA ARG A 83 19.59 -4.83 -8.28
C ARG A 83 21.07 -4.88 -7.94
N GLU A 84 21.58 -6.05 -7.61
CA GLU A 84 22.97 -6.23 -7.16
C GLU A 84 23.91 -6.57 -8.32
N SER A 85 23.52 -7.55 -9.15
CA SER A 85 24.33 -7.97 -10.29
C SER A 85 24.09 -7.17 -11.56
N HIS A 86 22.97 -6.44 -11.63
CA HIS A 86 22.47 -5.75 -12.82
C HIS A 86 22.14 -6.66 -14.00
N GLU A 87 22.06 -7.94 -13.76
CA GLU A 87 21.70 -8.93 -14.77
C GLU A 87 20.20 -8.88 -15.09
N ALA A 88 19.88 -9.04 -16.37
CA ALA A 88 18.50 -9.19 -16.81
C ALA A 88 18.07 -10.66 -16.68
N LEU A 89 16.95 -10.86 -15.97
CA LEU A 89 16.35 -12.17 -15.73
C LEU A 89 14.92 -12.20 -16.22
N GLU A 90 14.43 -13.39 -16.57
CA GLU A 90 13.06 -13.58 -17.02
C GLU A 90 12.40 -14.72 -16.24
N PHE A 91 11.20 -14.43 -15.69
CA PHE A 91 10.40 -15.41 -14.97
C PHE A 91 9.09 -15.65 -15.70
N LYS A 92 8.70 -16.91 -15.84
CA LYS A 92 7.46 -17.33 -16.50
C LYS A 92 6.42 -17.72 -15.46
N GLY A 93 5.15 -17.41 -15.74
CA GLY A 93 4.03 -17.77 -14.87
C GLY A 93 2.76 -17.95 -15.68
N ARG A 94 1.85 -18.78 -15.18
CA ARG A 94 0.53 -18.97 -15.81
C ARG A 94 -0.38 -17.75 -15.62
N VAL A 95 -0.20 -17.03 -14.54
CA VAL A 95 -0.92 -15.80 -14.20
C VAL A 95 0.09 -14.81 -13.60
N VAL A 96 -0.01 -13.56 -13.99
CA VAL A 96 0.80 -12.47 -13.45
C VAL A 96 -0.12 -11.44 -12.79
N PHE A 97 0.13 -11.17 -11.51
CA PHE A 97 -0.52 -10.09 -10.77
C PHE A 97 0.43 -8.90 -10.67
N LEU A 98 0.06 -7.80 -11.29
CA LEU A 98 0.83 -6.56 -11.23
C LEU A 98 0.31 -5.69 -10.08
N GLY A 99 1.03 -5.69 -8.96
CA GLY A 99 0.65 -4.97 -7.74
C GLY A 99 1.70 -3.94 -7.31
N ALA A 100 2.36 -3.29 -8.27
CA ALA A 100 3.48 -2.38 -8.01
C ALA A 100 3.07 -0.94 -7.67
N SER A 101 1.80 -0.71 -7.28
CA SER A 101 1.21 0.61 -7.08
C SER A 101 1.06 1.42 -8.40
N THR A 102 0.44 2.57 -8.35
CA THR A 102 -0.02 3.31 -9.52
C THR A 102 1.11 3.68 -10.48
N ILE A 103 2.14 4.36 -9.98
CA ILE A 103 3.24 4.89 -10.80
C ILE A 103 4.08 3.74 -11.36
N GLU A 104 4.50 2.80 -10.53
CA GLU A 104 5.36 1.70 -10.95
C GLU A 104 4.63 0.70 -11.86
N SER A 105 3.35 0.41 -11.63
CA SER A 105 2.57 -0.41 -12.55
C SER A 105 2.46 0.26 -13.93
N THR A 106 2.23 1.56 -13.96
CA THR A 106 2.19 2.33 -15.20
C THR A 106 3.53 2.30 -15.92
N ARG A 107 4.64 2.50 -15.23
CA ARG A 107 5.99 2.40 -15.79
C ARG A 107 6.24 1.01 -16.39
N ILE A 108 5.89 -0.04 -15.69
CA ILE A 108 6.07 -1.43 -16.18
C ILE A 108 5.25 -1.66 -17.45
N LEU A 109 4.00 -1.21 -17.49
CA LEU A 109 3.14 -1.35 -18.65
C LEU A 109 3.64 -0.56 -19.85
N LEU A 110 4.09 0.67 -19.67
CA LEU A 110 4.68 1.50 -20.72
C LEU A 110 5.98 0.91 -21.26
N ASN A 111 6.81 0.32 -20.40
CA ASN A 111 8.04 -0.37 -20.81
C ASN A 111 7.78 -1.71 -21.51
N SER A 112 6.56 -2.24 -21.42
CA SER A 112 6.18 -3.54 -22.01
C SER A 112 5.75 -3.37 -23.47
N THR A 113 6.71 -3.03 -24.33
CA THR A 113 6.48 -2.80 -25.75
C THR A 113 6.66 -4.09 -26.56
N SER A 114 5.91 -4.20 -27.67
CA SER A 114 6.03 -5.24 -28.67
C SER A 114 5.53 -4.71 -30.03
N PRO A 115 5.68 -5.45 -31.14
CA PRO A 115 5.03 -5.07 -32.40
C PRO A 115 3.53 -4.84 -32.28
N ASP A 116 2.84 -5.64 -31.46
CA ASP A 116 1.40 -5.50 -31.22
C ASP A 116 1.07 -4.32 -30.28
N PHE A 117 2.00 -3.91 -29.44
CA PHE A 117 1.85 -2.85 -28.44
C PHE A 117 3.04 -1.87 -28.47
N PRO A 118 3.22 -1.08 -29.53
CA PRO A 118 4.38 -0.21 -29.67
C PRO A 118 4.47 0.87 -28.59
N ASN A 119 3.34 1.25 -28.01
CA ASN A 119 3.23 2.28 -26.96
C ASN A 119 3.01 1.71 -25.56
N GLY A 120 3.33 0.43 -25.36
CA GLY A 120 3.12 -0.27 -24.10
C GLY A 120 1.82 -1.07 -24.02
N ILE A 121 1.85 -2.13 -23.20
CA ILE A 121 0.67 -2.98 -22.97
C ILE A 121 -0.41 -2.20 -22.22
N ALA A 122 -1.69 -2.49 -22.56
CA ALA A 122 -2.88 -1.82 -22.00
C ALA A 122 -3.00 -0.32 -22.35
N ASN A 123 -2.33 0.13 -23.40
CA ASN A 123 -2.33 1.53 -23.84
C ASN A 123 -3.00 1.75 -25.20
N SER A 124 -4.01 0.97 -25.55
CA SER A 124 -4.74 1.13 -26.81
C SER A 124 -5.48 2.46 -26.94
N SER A 125 -5.88 3.03 -25.81
CA SER A 125 -6.52 4.36 -25.75
C SER A 125 -5.54 5.53 -25.76
N GLY A 126 -4.23 5.29 -25.56
CA GLY A 126 -3.21 6.32 -25.40
C GLY A 126 -3.29 7.08 -24.06
N THR A 127 -4.10 6.61 -23.11
CA THR A 127 -4.32 7.29 -21.82
C THR A 127 -3.44 6.79 -20.69
N LEU A 128 -2.73 5.69 -20.90
CA LEU A 128 -1.83 5.14 -19.87
C LEU A 128 -0.73 6.13 -19.51
N GLY A 129 -0.60 6.45 -18.25
CA GLY A 129 0.37 7.43 -17.74
C GLY A 129 -0.13 8.88 -17.79
N HIS A 130 -1.37 9.10 -18.20
CA HIS A 130 -1.99 10.42 -18.21
C HIS A 130 -3.03 10.54 -17.10
N TYR A 131 -3.42 11.77 -16.80
CA TYR A 131 -4.52 12.11 -15.87
C TYR A 131 -4.34 11.57 -14.45
N LEU A 132 -3.09 11.48 -13.98
CA LEU A 132 -2.82 11.14 -12.58
C LEU A 132 -3.47 12.17 -11.67
N MET A 133 -4.35 11.68 -10.81
CA MET A 133 -5.00 12.48 -9.78
C MET A 133 -4.74 11.89 -8.41
N ASP A 134 -4.54 12.74 -7.44
CA ASP A 134 -4.50 12.38 -6.03
C ASP A 134 -5.56 13.17 -5.26
N HIS A 135 -5.69 12.87 -3.98
CA HIS A 135 -6.55 13.64 -3.09
C HIS A 135 -6.09 15.10 -3.01
N THR A 136 -7.03 16.02 -2.81
CA THR A 136 -6.70 17.39 -2.44
C THR A 136 -6.06 17.38 -1.06
N MET A 137 -4.75 17.46 -1.02
CA MET A 137 -3.94 17.44 0.20
C MET A 137 -3.19 18.76 0.33
N GLY A 138 -2.66 19.02 1.53
CA GLY A 138 -1.85 20.21 1.78
C GLY A 138 -2.51 21.25 2.67
N HIS A 139 -3.74 21.00 3.14
CA HIS A 139 -4.35 21.79 4.19
C HIS A 139 -4.21 21.07 5.51
N GLY A 140 -3.43 21.63 6.41
CA GLY A 140 -3.21 21.11 7.75
C GLY A 140 -3.03 22.27 8.73
N ALA A 141 -3.35 22.01 9.97
CA ALA A 141 -2.99 22.86 11.09
C ALA A 141 -2.22 22.01 12.11
N GLY A 142 -1.16 22.56 12.63
CA GLY A 142 -0.39 21.98 13.72
C GLY A 142 -0.34 22.94 14.90
N GLY A 143 -0.23 22.40 16.08
CA GLY A 143 -0.10 23.20 17.30
C GLY A 143 0.18 22.32 18.49
N ASP A 144 0.73 22.94 19.52
CA ASP A 144 0.93 22.31 20.81
C ASP A 144 -0.38 22.38 21.62
N VAL A 145 -0.64 21.32 22.37
CA VAL A 145 -1.78 21.27 23.28
C VAL A 145 -1.28 21.48 24.70
N PRO A 146 -1.52 22.66 25.31
CA PRO A 146 -1.04 22.94 26.65
C PRO A 146 -1.50 21.91 27.68
N GLY A 147 -0.58 21.46 28.54
CA GLY A 147 -0.85 20.44 29.55
C GLY A 147 -0.66 18.99 29.08
N PHE A 148 -0.18 18.79 27.84
CA PHE A 148 0.09 17.46 27.29
C PHE A 148 1.54 17.29 26.79
N GLU A 149 2.41 18.24 27.07
CA GLU A 149 3.78 18.33 26.57
C GLU A 149 4.61 17.10 26.90
N ASP A 150 4.45 16.57 28.12
CA ASP A 150 5.20 15.42 28.63
C ASP A 150 4.46 14.09 28.56
N GLN A 151 3.29 14.07 27.94
CA GLN A 151 2.51 12.84 27.85
C GLN A 151 2.97 11.99 26.67
N ALA A 152 3.67 10.91 26.96
CA ALA A 152 3.88 9.86 25.99
C ALA A 152 2.53 9.31 25.48
N ASN A 153 2.44 9.08 24.18
CA ASN A 153 1.25 8.51 23.58
C ASN A 153 1.08 7.06 24.06
N GLN A 154 0.24 6.85 25.07
CA GLN A 154 0.00 5.55 25.72
C GLN A 154 -1.24 4.83 25.16
N VAL A 155 -1.84 5.34 24.13
CA VAL A 155 -3.01 4.72 23.51
C VAL A 155 -2.63 3.97 22.24
N ARG A 156 -3.45 3.02 21.83
CA ARG A 156 -3.30 2.39 20.51
C ARG A 156 -3.25 3.48 19.48
N ARG A 157 -2.18 3.50 18.72
CA ARG A 157 -2.07 4.47 17.68
C ARG A 157 -3.07 4.16 16.59
N ILE A 158 -3.93 5.09 16.43
CA ILE A 158 -4.81 5.20 15.31
C ILE A 158 -4.18 6.28 14.43
N ASN A 159 -4.13 6.09 13.14
CA ASN A 159 -3.55 7.04 12.20
C ASN A 159 -4.34 8.36 12.12
N GLY A 160 -4.90 8.78 13.23
CA GLY A 160 -5.62 10.02 13.37
C GLY A 160 -7.04 9.88 13.91
N ILE A 161 -7.67 10.99 14.05
CA ILE A 161 -9.08 11.11 14.40
C ILE A 161 -9.87 11.21 13.10
N TYR A 162 -10.99 10.52 13.03
CA TYR A 162 -11.91 10.60 11.93
C TYR A 162 -13.08 11.52 12.27
N LEU A 163 -13.23 12.56 11.49
CA LEU A 163 -14.39 13.43 11.52
C LEU A 163 -15.28 13.07 10.32
N PRO A 164 -16.37 12.33 10.52
CA PRO A 164 -17.29 12.03 9.43
C PRO A 164 -17.77 13.28 8.74
N ARG A 165 -18.01 13.20 7.44
CA ARG A 165 -18.57 14.33 6.69
C ARG A 165 -19.88 14.78 7.34
N PHE A 166 -19.97 16.05 7.68
CA PHE A 166 -21.12 16.65 8.37
C PHE A 166 -21.82 17.75 7.55
N ARG A 167 -21.27 18.11 6.37
CA ARG A 167 -21.86 19.05 5.41
C ARG A 167 -22.02 18.38 4.05
N ASN A 168 -22.90 18.91 3.25
CA ASN A 168 -23.18 18.39 1.89
C ASN A 168 -23.54 16.89 1.88
N VAL A 169 -24.17 16.39 2.92
CA VAL A 169 -24.61 14.99 3.03
C VAL A 169 -26.04 14.79 2.59
N THR A 170 -26.86 15.83 2.71
CA THR A 170 -28.27 15.85 2.25
C THR A 170 -28.64 17.25 1.78
N SER A 171 -29.79 17.38 1.12
CA SER A 171 -30.37 18.69 0.76
C SER A 171 -30.68 19.59 1.96
N LYS A 172 -30.81 19.01 3.16
CA LYS A 172 -31.04 19.76 4.41
C LYS A 172 -29.74 20.26 5.06
N HIS A 173 -28.62 19.72 4.63
CA HIS A 173 -27.26 20.07 5.11
C HIS A 173 -26.34 20.25 3.90
N PRO A 174 -26.52 21.33 3.12
CA PRO A 174 -25.68 21.64 1.96
C PRO A 174 -24.24 22.04 2.34
#